data_eb4869ea1693e054d66aaf3aa2865c3e
#
_entry.id   eb4869ea1693e054d66aaf3aa2865c3e
#
_cell.length_a   1.000
_cell.length_b   1.000
_cell.length_c   1.000
_cell.angle_alpha   90.00
_cell.angle_beta   90.00
_cell.angle_gamma   90.00
#
_symmetry.space_group_name_H-M   'P 1'
#
loop_
_entity.id
_entity.type
_entity.pdbx_description
1 polymer ?
#
loop_
_entity_poly.entity_id
_entity_poly.type
_entity_poly.pdbx_seq_one_letter_code
_entity_poly.pdbx_strand_id
1 'polypeptide(L)'
;MRTSRSALALPLALVAVLGLSACSGDTAPEETTSASTSVETPETEETPAEDTESEEEAEPAASGDKPAWAATNEVVGTQLGTAEGDGFTVDIYQVSTAVATKTGQFADESGKPILNPGDPIVFVNYVLTNTGDADLPLTYSIVGVDARYADWPYMQGMDSIVDSALFEAAGVVDSPITPGSGEAPFILAPGQSVAYGENFKHQPGSPIEFEVTLTPADAAGDLNHDLRQEVALSATIA
;
A
#
# COMPACT_ATOMS: atom_id res chain seq x y z
N MET A 1 -15.16 -50.94 -21.61
CA MET A 1 -15.33 -51.73 -20.37
C MET A 1 -15.38 -50.79 -19.20
N ARG A 2 -16.60 -50.59 -18.69
CA ARG A 2 -17.10 -50.63 -17.28
C ARG A 2 -16.36 -49.70 -16.33
N THR A 3 -16.90 -48.52 -16.12
CA THR A 3 -17.82 -48.04 -15.02
C THR A 3 -17.46 -48.52 -13.61
N SER A 4 -17.14 -47.59 -12.73
CA SER A 4 -17.60 -47.62 -11.34
C SER A 4 -17.69 -46.21 -10.78
N ARG A 5 -18.91 -45.81 -10.52
CA ARG A 5 -19.30 -44.64 -9.70
C ARG A 5 -19.42 -45.12 -8.26
N SER A 6 -18.82 -44.42 -7.34
CA SER A 6 -19.17 -44.54 -5.91
C SER A 6 -19.55 -43.18 -5.37
N ALA A 7 -20.81 -43.05 -5.11
CA ALA A 7 -21.39 -41.96 -4.33
C ALA A 7 -21.30 -42.35 -2.86
N LEU A 8 -20.84 -41.45 -2.02
CA LEU A 8 -21.02 -41.53 -0.56
C LEU A 8 -21.71 -40.27 -0.07
N ALA A 9 -22.85 -40.50 0.58
CA ALA A 9 -23.75 -39.49 1.14
C ALA A 9 -23.34 -39.06 2.53
N LEU A 10 -23.67 -37.81 2.83
CA LEU A 10 -23.58 -37.13 4.15
C LEU A 10 -24.50 -37.72 5.21
N PRO A 11 -24.27 -37.36 6.49
CA PRO A 11 -25.38 -36.69 7.18
C PRO A 11 -25.03 -35.35 7.81
N LEU A 12 -26.00 -34.48 7.72
CA LEU A 12 -26.23 -33.20 8.34
C LEU A 12 -26.46 -33.37 9.85
N ALA A 13 -25.75 -32.68 10.70
CA ALA A 13 -26.12 -32.53 12.10
C ALA A 13 -26.21 -31.04 12.47
N LEU A 14 -27.44 -30.62 12.70
CA LEU A 14 -27.86 -29.30 13.15
C LEU A 14 -27.83 -29.30 14.69
N VAL A 15 -27.08 -28.39 15.33
CA VAL A 15 -27.25 -28.10 16.76
C VAL A 15 -27.36 -26.60 16.94
N ALA A 16 -28.55 -26.17 17.29
CA ALA A 16 -28.87 -24.84 17.77
C ALA A 16 -28.76 -24.80 19.30
N VAL A 17 -28.02 -23.84 19.84
CA VAL A 17 -28.10 -23.49 21.26
C VAL A 17 -28.26 -21.98 21.39
N LEU A 18 -29.48 -21.61 21.81
CA LEU A 18 -29.84 -20.28 22.28
C LEU A 18 -29.42 -20.13 23.74
N GLY A 19 -28.74 -19.04 24.06
CA GLY A 19 -28.45 -18.65 25.44
C GLY A 19 -28.49 -17.12 25.57
N LEU A 20 -29.66 -16.61 25.96
CA LEU A 20 -29.84 -15.24 26.46
C LEU A 20 -29.33 -15.18 27.92
N SER A 21 -28.56 -14.13 28.25
CA SER A 21 -28.49 -13.63 29.62
C SER A 21 -28.29 -12.12 29.59
N ALA A 22 -29.33 -11.43 29.99
CA ALA A 22 -29.35 -10.03 30.36
C ALA A 22 -28.98 -9.91 31.83
N CYS A 23 -28.14 -8.92 32.19
CA CYS A 23 -28.17 -8.30 33.51
C CYS A 23 -27.78 -6.83 33.39
N SER A 24 -28.76 -6.01 33.70
CA SER A 24 -28.67 -4.58 33.97
C SER A 24 -28.00 -4.32 35.32
N GLY A 25 -27.28 -3.19 35.41
CA GLY A 25 -26.73 -2.65 36.65
C GLY A 25 -26.46 -1.15 36.47
N ASP A 26 -27.46 -0.37 36.79
CA ASP A 26 -27.52 1.06 36.98
C ASP A 26 -26.75 1.50 38.22
N THR A 27 -25.93 2.53 38.19
CA THR A 27 -25.72 3.51 39.28
C THR A 27 -24.84 4.69 38.80
N ALA A 28 -25.41 5.86 38.71
CA ALA A 28 -24.79 7.18 38.80
C ALA A 28 -25.28 7.85 40.11
N PRO A 29 -24.90 9.09 40.47
CA PRO A 29 -23.66 9.86 40.29
C PRO A 29 -23.15 10.43 41.65
N GLU A 30 -21.97 11.06 41.69
CA GLU A 30 -21.69 12.14 42.67
C GLU A 30 -20.77 13.23 42.08
N GLU A 31 -21.32 14.41 42.08
CA GLU A 31 -20.66 15.70 41.91
C GLU A 31 -19.86 16.07 43.17
N THR A 32 -18.71 16.69 43.01
CA THR A 32 -18.24 17.68 43.96
C THR A 32 -17.40 18.79 43.31
N THR A 33 -17.83 19.94 43.57
CA THR A 33 -17.49 21.34 43.24
C THR A 33 -16.14 21.82 43.78
N SER A 34 -15.58 22.81 43.05
CA SER A 34 -14.84 24.02 43.51
C SER A 34 -13.39 23.94 43.98
N ALA A 35 -12.48 24.67 43.40
CA ALA A 35 -12.25 26.09 43.67
C ALA A 35 -11.10 26.67 42.84
N SER A 36 -11.36 27.85 42.37
CA SER A 36 -10.46 28.86 41.78
C SER A 36 -9.35 29.31 42.73
N THR A 37 -8.13 29.51 42.20
CA THR A 37 -7.26 30.58 42.69
C THR A 37 -6.33 31.05 41.58
N SER A 38 -6.55 32.30 41.21
CA SER A 38 -5.70 33.19 40.43
C SER A 38 -4.51 33.62 41.27
N VAL A 39 -3.32 33.83 40.68
CA VAL A 39 -2.41 34.94 40.98
C VAL A 39 -1.15 34.89 40.09
N GLU A 40 -1.01 35.95 39.33
CA GLU A 40 0.13 36.77 38.91
C GLU A 40 1.35 36.25 38.14
N THR A 41 1.51 36.98 37.02
CA THR A 41 2.72 37.20 36.21
C THR A 41 3.78 37.99 36.99
N PRO A 42 5.07 37.82 36.68
CA PRO A 42 5.72 38.89 35.95
C PRO A 42 6.59 38.46 34.77
N GLU A 43 6.59 39.36 33.83
CA GLU A 43 7.46 39.67 32.73
C GLU A 43 8.97 39.56 33.05
N THR A 44 9.77 39.07 32.06
CA THR A 44 10.86 39.82 31.43
C THR A 44 11.75 38.93 30.61
N GLU A 45 11.80 39.20 29.26
CA GLU A 45 12.93 39.26 28.34
C GLU A 45 14.02 38.14 28.39
N GLU A 46 14.30 37.49 27.33
CA GLU A 46 15.12 37.85 26.17
C GLU A 46 15.14 36.71 25.15
N THR A 47 14.93 37.10 23.91
CA THR A 47 15.22 36.29 22.70
C THR A 47 16.72 36.13 22.51
N PRO A 48 17.17 34.97 22.02
CA PRO A 48 17.91 35.04 20.77
C PRO A 48 17.52 33.98 19.73
N ALA A 49 17.39 34.48 18.51
CA ALA A 49 17.75 33.95 17.22
C ALA A 49 17.34 32.50 16.91
N GLU A 50 16.25 32.38 16.16
CA GLU A 50 16.16 31.78 14.83
C GLU A 50 17.35 30.94 14.41
N ASP A 51 17.13 29.64 14.42
CA ASP A 51 17.67 28.79 13.37
C ASP A 51 16.44 28.14 12.70
N THR A 52 15.97 28.84 11.67
CA THR A 52 14.94 28.33 10.76
C THR A 52 15.64 27.32 9.87
N GLU A 53 15.73 26.08 10.32
CA GLU A 53 15.85 24.98 9.37
C GLU A 53 14.56 25.03 8.53
N SER A 54 14.73 25.51 7.30
CA SER A 54 13.78 25.38 6.23
C SER A 54 13.58 23.89 6.00
N GLU A 55 12.50 23.34 6.58
CA GLU A 55 11.91 22.14 6.04
C GLU A 55 11.54 22.50 4.60
N GLU A 56 12.36 22.06 3.67
CA GLU A 56 12.06 22.05 2.26
C GLU A 56 10.86 21.09 2.10
N GLU A 57 9.67 21.67 2.18
CA GLU A 57 8.41 20.99 1.85
C GLU A 57 8.57 20.49 0.42
N ALA A 58 8.81 19.19 0.27
CA ALA A 58 8.95 18.54 -1.02
C ALA A 58 7.68 18.84 -1.81
N GLU A 59 7.81 19.67 -2.84
CA GLU A 59 6.70 19.91 -3.77
C GLU A 59 6.22 18.54 -4.29
N PRO A 60 4.90 18.29 -4.29
CA PRO A 60 4.38 17.04 -4.84
C PRO A 60 4.86 16.93 -6.28
N ALA A 61 5.58 15.85 -6.60
CA ALA A 61 6.04 15.60 -7.95
C ALA A 61 4.83 15.66 -8.87
N ALA A 62 4.92 16.50 -9.90
CA ALA A 62 3.86 16.65 -10.89
C ALA A 62 3.65 15.28 -11.54
N SER A 63 2.55 14.60 -11.18
CA SER A 63 2.12 13.43 -11.92
C SER A 63 1.85 13.91 -13.35
N GLY A 64 2.47 13.26 -14.35
CA GLY A 64 2.16 13.51 -15.76
C GLY A 64 0.65 13.38 -16.00
N ASP A 65 0.15 13.85 -17.14
CA ASP A 65 -1.26 13.70 -17.49
C ASP A 65 -1.68 12.22 -17.36
N LYS A 66 -2.72 11.98 -16.58
CA LYS A 66 -3.23 10.64 -16.29
C LYS A 66 -4.06 10.15 -17.50
N PRO A 67 -3.85 8.92 -18.01
CA PRO A 67 -4.73 8.37 -19.04
C PRO A 67 -6.14 8.11 -18.50
N ALA A 68 -7.15 8.14 -19.37
CA ALA A 68 -8.56 8.03 -18.99
C ALA A 68 -8.90 6.69 -18.29
N TRP A 69 -8.18 5.62 -18.62
CA TRP A 69 -8.38 4.30 -18.04
C TRP A 69 -7.77 4.15 -16.62
N ALA A 70 -6.83 5.02 -16.27
CA ALA A 70 -6.15 4.92 -14.98
C ALA A 70 -7.02 5.43 -13.82
N ALA A 71 -6.94 4.76 -12.70
CA ALA A 71 -7.53 5.21 -11.45
C ALA A 71 -6.93 6.55 -11.01
N THR A 72 -7.72 7.34 -10.31
CA THR A 72 -7.20 8.57 -9.68
C THR A 72 -6.47 8.19 -8.42
N ASN A 73 -5.18 8.55 -8.36
CA ASN A 73 -4.34 8.38 -7.21
C ASN A 73 -3.60 9.70 -6.97
N GLU A 74 -3.63 10.20 -5.76
CA GLU A 74 -2.81 11.36 -5.39
C GLU A 74 -1.41 10.86 -5.08
N VAL A 75 -0.39 11.49 -5.70
CA VAL A 75 1.00 11.19 -5.35
C VAL A 75 1.31 11.95 -4.07
N VAL A 76 1.36 11.21 -2.98
CA VAL A 76 1.60 11.75 -1.64
C VAL A 76 2.74 11.00 -0.96
N GLY A 77 3.37 11.65 0.01
CA GLY A 77 4.42 11.04 0.82
C GLY A 77 5.84 11.48 0.44
N THR A 78 6.81 10.86 1.05
CA THR A 78 8.24 11.15 0.83
C THR A 78 8.78 10.23 -0.26
N GLN A 79 9.38 10.82 -1.30
CA GLN A 79 10.02 10.05 -2.36
C GLN A 79 11.23 9.28 -1.81
N LEU A 80 11.23 7.97 -2.02
CA LEU A 80 12.33 7.09 -1.67
C LEU A 80 13.40 7.04 -2.78
N GLY A 81 12.98 7.23 -4.02
CA GLY A 81 13.83 7.27 -5.20
C GLY A 81 13.08 6.91 -6.48
N THR A 82 13.84 6.82 -7.58
CA THR A 82 13.34 6.50 -8.92
C THR A 82 14.09 5.29 -9.47
N ALA A 83 13.35 4.28 -9.92
CA ALA A 83 13.88 3.20 -10.73
C ALA A 83 13.75 3.58 -12.21
N GLU A 84 14.86 3.57 -12.96
CA GLU A 84 14.91 4.04 -14.36
C GLU A 84 15.11 2.85 -15.30
N GLY A 85 14.21 2.69 -16.27
CA GLY A 85 14.31 1.74 -17.37
C GLY A 85 14.41 2.43 -18.73
N ASP A 86 14.51 1.66 -19.79
CA ASP A 86 14.52 2.20 -21.15
C ASP A 86 13.10 2.62 -21.54
N GLY A 87 12.87 3.93 -21.61
CA GLY A 87 11.59 4.54 -21.94
C GLY A 87 10.56 4.60 -20.81
N PHE A 88 10.96 4.31 -19.57
CA PHE A 88 10.06 4.48 -18.42
C PHE A 88 10.82 4.79 -17.12
N THR A 89 10.10 5.37 -16.17
CA THR A 89 10.54 5.48 -14.78
C THR A 89 9.46 4.98 -13.84
N VAL A 90 9.88 4.51 -12.65
CA VAL A 90 8.97 4.25 -11.52
C VAL A 90 9.47 5.03 -10.32
N ASP A 91 8.74 6.07 -9.96
CA ASP A 91 8.98 6.81 -8.72
C ASP A 91 8.30 6.10 -7.57
N ILE A 92 9.02 5.93 -6.45
CA ILE A 92 8.58 5.18 -5.28
C ILE A 92 8.49 6.13 -4.10
N TYR A 93 7.32 6.16 -3.44
CA TYR A 93 7.05 7.04 -2.32
C TYR A 93 6.65 6.24 -1.08
N GLN A 94 7.21 6.58 0.07
CA GLN A 94 6.68 6.18 1.37
C GLN A 94 5.56 7.14 1.74
N VAL A 95 4.33 6.63 1.89
CA VAL A 95 3.15 7.47 2.08
C VAL A 95 2.83 7.68 3.56
N SER A 96 2.53 6.60 4.27
CA SER A 96 2.09 6.64 5.67
C SER A 96 2.29 5.30 6.35
N THR A 97 2.10 5.27 7.65
CA THR A 97 2.06 4.03 8.42
C THR A 97 0.66 3.80 8.99
N ALA A 98 0.29 2.54 9.17
CA ALA A 98 -0.98 2.14 9.77
C ALA A 98 -0.78 0.86 10.60
N VAL A 99 -1.87 0.33 11.13
CA VAL A 99 -1.90 -0.98 11.80
C VAL A 99 -2.69 -1.95 10.94
N ALA A 100 -2.16 -3.16 10.78
CA ALA A 100 -2.85 -4.24 10.09
C ALA A 100 -4.18 -4.56 10.79
N THR A 101 -5.26 -4.59 10.02
CA THR A 101 -6.62 -4.89 10.52
C THR A 101 -6.97 -6.36 10.41
N LYS A 102 -6.24 -7.09 9.57
CA LYS A 102 -6.46 -8.51 9.24
C LYS A 102 -5.15 -9.28 9.31
N THR A 103 -5.25 -10.60 9.33
CA THR A 103 -4.13 -11.50 9.12
C THR A 103 -3.73 -11.50 7.65
N GLY A 104 -2.44 -11.43 7.36
CA GLY A 104 -1.90 -11.57 6.02
C GLY A 104 -2.07 -12.99 5.45
N GLN A 105 -1.63 -13.17 4.21
CA GLN A 105 -1.79 -14.44 3.49
C GLN A 105 -0.63 -15.40 3.71
N PHE A 106 0.54 -14.89 4.11
CA PHE A 106 1.75 -15.69 4.25
C PHE A 106 1.97 -16.13 5.70
N ALA A 107 2.53 -17.32 5.84
CA ALA A 107 2.91 -17.90 7.12
C ALA A 107 4.36 -18.35 7.09
N ASP A 108 4.99 -18.37 8.26
CA ASP A 108 6.32 -18.93 8.44
C ASP A 108 6.30 -20.46 8.38
N GLU A 109 7.47 -21.10 8.49
CA GLU A 109 7.62 -22.56 8.44
C GLU A 109 6.84 -23.30 9.56
N SER A 110 6.47 -22.60 10.62
CA SER A 110 5.65 -23.15 11.72
C SER A 110 4.15 -23.01 11.49
N GLY A 111 3.75 -22.34 10.39
CA GLY A 111 2.36 -22.03 10.06
C GLY A 111 1.82 -20.79 10.77
N LYS A 112 2.69 -19.99 11.44
CA LYS A 112 2.28 -18.74 12.06
C LYS A 112 2.26 -17.62 11.01
N PRO A 113 1.17 -16.83 10.93
CA PRO A 113 1.11 -15.69 10.01
C PRO A 113 2.28 -14.73 10.24
N ILE A 114 2.87 -14.23 9.13
CA ILE A 114 3.97 -13.26 9.15
C ILE A 114 3.47 -11.88 9.55
N LEU A 115 2.24 -11.55 9.15
CA LEU A 115 1.57 -10.29 9.43
C LEU A 115 0.24 -10.56 10.14
N ASN A 116 0.04 -9.97 11.31
CA ASN A 116 -1.12 -10.18 12.17
C ASN A 116 -1.86 -8.87 12.42
N PRO A 117 -3.16 -8.91 12.79
CA PRO A 117 -3.86 -7.73 13.26
C PRO A 117 -3.09 -7.07 14.42
N GLY A 118 -2.91 -5.75 14.31
CA GLY A 118 -2.13 -4.97 15.26
C GLY A 118 -0.65 -4.77 14.91
N ASP A 119 -0.11 -5.51 13.94
CA ASP A 119 1.25 -5.29 13.45
C ASP A 119 1.34 -3.96 12.67
N PRO A 120 2.45 -3.22 12.79
CA PRO A 120 2.66 -2.00 12.02
C PRO A 120 2.88 -2.33 10.54
N ILE A 121 2.23 -1.57 9.65
CA ILE A 121 2.40 -1.61 8.20
C ILE A 121 2.76 -0.23 7.67
N VAL A 122 3.48 -0.20 6.54
CA VAL A 122 3.79 1.01 5.80
C VAL A 122 3.12 0.95 4.44
N PHE A 123 2.54 2.06 4.01
CA PHE A 123 2.02 2.26 2.66
C PHE A 123 3.10 2.86 1.77
N VAL A 124 3.23 2.30 0.58
CA VAL A 124 4.07 2.81 -0.49
C VAL A 124 3.23 3.06 -1.73
N ASN A 125 3.64 4.03 -2.54
CA ASN A 125 3.00 4.38 -3.78
C ASN A 125 4.01 4.32 -4.91
N TYR A 126 3.65 3.70 -6.02
CA TYR A 126 4.45 3.52 -7.22
C TYR A 126 3.85 4.33 -8.35
N VAL A 127 4.64 5.19 -8.99
CA VAL A 127 4.21 6.02 -10.11
C VAL A 127 5.01 5.64 -11.35
N LEU A 128 4.40 4.87 -12.24
CA LEU A 128 4.97 4.56 -13.55
C LEU A 128 4.74 5.71 -14.50
N THR A 129 5.81 6.22 -15.10
CA THR A 129 5.77 7.26 -16.14
C THR A 129 6.38 6.73 -17.43
N ASN A 130 5.71 6.92 -18.56
CA ASN A 130 6.29 6.69 -19.88
C ASN A 130 7.19 7.87 -20.23
N THR A 131 8.51 7.68 -20.20
CA THR A 131 9.52 8.68 -20.56
C THR A 131 10.03 8.52 -21.98
N GLY A 132 9.55 7.51 -22.71
CA GLY A 132 9.87 7.30 -24.12
C GLY A 132 9.09 8.20 -25.06
N ASP A 133 9.41 8.10 -26.36
CA ASP A 133 8.79 8.87 -27.43
C ASP A 133 7.60 8.13 -28.08
N ALA A 134 7.33 6.90 -27.69
CA ALA A 134 6.28 6.05 -28.24
C ALA A 134 5.29 5.61 -27.14
N ASP A 135 4.09 5.25 -27.56
CA ASP A 135 3.09 4.64 -26.69
C ASP A 135 3.63 3.38 -26.03
N LEU A 136 3.41 3.24 -24.72
CA LEU A 136 3.74 2.08 -23.93
C LEU A 136 2.45 1.28 -23.70
N PRO A 137 2.24 0.14 -24.39
CA PRO A 137 1.10 -0.73 -24.15
C PRO A 137 1.31 -1.57 -22.90
N LEU A 138 0.32 -1.61 -22.03
CA LEU A 138 0.37 -2.28 -20.72
C LEU A 138 -0.72 -3.34 -20.60
N THR A 139 -0.44 -4.35 -19.79
CA THR A 139 -1.43 -5.34 -19.36
C THR A 139 -2.13 -4.89 -18.08
N TYR A 140 -2.97 -5.73 -17.49
CA TYR A 140 -3.60 -5.49 -16.19
C TYR A 140 -2.58 -5.37 -15.05
N SER A 141 -1.40 -5.97 -15.19
CA SER A 141 -0.34 -5.89 -14.18
C SER A 141 0.38 -4.53 -14.16
N ILE A 142 0.23 -3.73 -15.22
CA ILE A 142 0.87 -2.41 -15.42
C ILE A 142 2.40 -2.51 -15.30
N VAL A 143 2.91 -2.59 -14.07
CA VAL A 143 4.31 -2.83 -13.70
C VAL A 143 4.33 -3.64 -12.42
N GLY A 144 5.22 -4.61 -12.32
CA GLY A 144 5.44 -5.36 -11.07
C GLY A 144 6.51 -4.68 -10.23
N VAL A 145 6.26 -4.52 -8.95
CA VAL A 145 7.25 -4.05 -7.98
C VAL A 145 7.30 -5.03 -6.82
N ASP A 146 8.43 -5.72 -6.68
CA ASP A 146 8.69 -6.62 -5.57
C ASP A 146 9.55 -5.90 -4.53
N ALA A 147 8.94 -5.51 -3.42
CA ALA A 147 9.63 -4.88 -2.30
C ALA A 147 10.17 -5.94 -1.34
N ARG A 148 11.45 -5.77 -0.90
CA ARG A 148 12.05 -6.73 0.04
C ARG A 148 13.07 -6.07 0.94
N TYR A 149 12.91 -6.22 2.26
CA TYR A 149 13.94 -5.81 3.22
C TYR A 149 15.19 -6.70 3.09
N ALA A 150 16.36 -6.09 3.24
CA ALA A 150 17.64 -6.81 3.15
C ALA A 150 17.77 -7.94 4.18
N ASP A 151 17.13 -7.79 5.33
CA ASP A 151 17.09 -8.74 6.45
C ASP A 151 15.79 -9.55 6.51
N TRP A 152 14.98 -9.57 5.42
CA TRP A 152 13.74 -10.33 5.37
C TRP A 152 14.00 -11.83 5.48
N PRO A 153 13.56 -12.48 6.57
CA PRO A 153 14.00 -13.85 6.89
C PRO A 153 13.22 -14.94 6.16
N TYR A 154 12.14 -14.57 5.46
CA TYR A 154 11.24 -15.54 4.83
C TYR A 154 11.55 -15.71 3.34
N MET A 155 11.29 -16.89 2.80
CA MET A 155 11.50 -17.18 1.37
C MET A 155 10.46 -16.52 0.47
N GLN A 156 9.22 -16.43 0.95
CA GLN A 156 8.15 -15.71 0.26
C GLN A 156 8.36 -14.19 0.34
N GLY A 157 7.75 -13.47 -0.58
CA GLY A 157 7.73 -12.00 -0.60
C GLY A 157 7.12 -11.40 0.66
N MET A 158 7.16 -10.09 0.76
CA MET A 158 6.50 -9.39 1.87
C MET A 158 4.99 -9.48 1.70
N ASP A 159 4.29 -9.71 2.83
CA ASP A 159 2.84 -9.86 2.89
C ASP A 159 2.16 -8.49 2.96
N SER A 160 0.94 -8.40 2.44
CA SER A 160 0.13 -7.18 2.42
C SER A 160 -1.25 -7.39 3.04
N ILE A 161 -1.88 -6.31 3.46
CA ILE A 161 -3.26 -6.31 3.96
C ILE A 161 -4.17 -5.65 2.93
N VAL A 162 -5.07 -6.44 2.36
CA VAL A 162 -6.11 -5.95 1.45
C VAL A 162 -7.29 -5.46 2.27
N ASP A 163 -7.33 -4.16 2.53
CA ASP A 163 -8.40 -3.47 3.27
C ASP A 163 -8.67 -2.09 2.66
N SER A 164 -9.79 -1.95 1.96
CA SER A 164 -10.13 -0.73 1.23
C SER A 164 -10.19 0.52 2.12
N ALA A 165 -10.59 0.38 3.38
CA ALA A 165 -10.62 1.51 4.31
C ALA A 165 -9.22 1.99 4.69
N LEU A 166 -8.24 1.09 4.78
CA LEU A 166 -6.84 1.46 5.00
C LEU A 166 -6.24 2.15 3.77
N PHE A 167 -6.52 1.66 2.56
CA PHE A 167 -6.08 2.29 1.32
C PHE A 167 -6.68 3.68 1.14
N GLU A 168 -7.99 3.84 1.38
CA GLU A 168 -8.68 5.13 1.35
C GLU A 168 -8.07 6.11 2.37
N ALA A 169 -7.82 5.67 3.59
CA ALA A 169 -7.21 6.50 4.63
C ALA A 169 -5.77 6.92 4.31
N ALA A 170 -5.03 6.09 3.58
CA ALA A 170 -3.69 6.40 3.11
C ALA A 170 -3.67 7.28 1.84
N GLY A 171 -4.81 7.48 1.18
CA GLY A 171 -4.88 8.18 -0.11
C GLY A 171 -4.23 7.41 -1.27
N VAL A 172 -4.17 6.09 -1.17
CA VAL A 172 -3.50 5.20 -2.13
C VAL A 172 -4.54 4.26 -2.74
N VAL A 173 -4.38 3.89 -3.99
CA VAL A 173 -5.22 2.87 -4.64
C VAL A 173 -4.43 1.57 -4.84
N ASP A 174 -5.09 0.44 -4.59
CA ASP A 174 -4.52 -0.90 -4.80
C ASP A 174 -4.62 -1.38 -6.24
N SER A 175 -5.48 -0.75 -7.04
CA SER A 175 -5.67 -1.06 -8.46
C SER A 175 -5.43 0.16 -9.33
N PRO A 176 -4.47 0.11 -10.27
CA PRO A 176 -4.18 1.24 -11.14
C PRO A 176 -5.24 1.49 -12.22
N ILE A 177 -6.16 0.54 -12.44
CA ILE A 177 -7.13 0.58 -13.53
C ILE A 177 -8.51 0.89 -12.98
N THR A 178 -9.19 1.89 -13.56
CA THR A 178 -10.58 2.23 -13.22
C THR A 178 -11.51 1.08 -13.64
N PRO A 179 -12.40 0.60 -12.78
CA PRO A 179 -13.38 -0.39 -13.16
C PRO A 179 -14.19 0.01 -14.40
N GLY A 180 -14.27 -0.89 -15.37
CA GLY A 180 -15.00 -0.64 -16.62
C GLY A 180 -14.18 0.09 -17.72
N SER A 181 -12.89 0.26 -17.56
CA SER A 181 -12.01 0.93 -18.57
C SER A 181 -11.72 0.08 -19.81
N GLY A 182 -12.33 -1.08 -19.96
CA GLY A 182 -12.14 -1.97 -21.11
C GLY A 182 -11.11 -3.07 -20.84
N GLU A 183 -10.50 -3.55 -21.92
CA GLU A 183 -9.54 -4.66 -21.90
C GLU A 183 -8.14 -4.16 -22.33
N ALA A 184 -7.10 -4.93 -21.97
CA ALA A 184 -5.74 -4.65 -22.42
C ALA A 184 -5.63 -4.78 -23.96
N PRO A 185 -4.68 -4.07 -24.60
CA PRO A 185 -3.65 -3.24 -23.99
C PRO A 185 -4.14 -1.87 -23.51
N PHE A 186 -3.70 -1.47 -22.35
CA PHE A 186 -3.89 -0.12 -21.82
C PHE A 186 -2.75 0.77 -22.28
N ILE A 187 -3.04 1.82 -23.01
CA ILE A 187 -2.01 2.68 -23.60
C ILE A 187 -1.61 3.78 -22.64
N LEU A 188 -0.33 3.84 -22.30
CA LEU A 188 0.31 4.92 -21.59
C LEU A 188 1.11 5.76 -22.61
N ALA A 189 0.58 6.90 -23.01
CA ALA A 189 1.22 7.76 -24.00
C ALA A 189 2.49 8.43 -23.42
N PRO A 190 3.40 8.96 -24.27
CA PRO A 190 4.56 9.70 -23.82
C PRO A 190 4.22 10.80 -22.80
N GLY A 191 4.93 10.84 -21.68
CA GLY A 191 4.73 11.78 -20.58
C GLY A 191 3.54 11.49 -19.68
N GLN A 192 2.72 10.48 -19.97
CA GLN A 192 1.64 10.08 -19.06
C GLN A 192 2.15 9.22 -17.91
N SER A 193 1.41 9.28 -16.80
CA SER A 193 1.71 8.50 -15.61
C SER A 193 0.49 7.76 -15.09
N VAL A 194 0.73 6.62 -14.46
CA VAL A 194 -0.27 5.83 -13.72
C VAL A 194 0.33 5.41 -12.38
N ALA A 195 -0.49 5.41 -11.34
CA ALA A 195 -0.02 5.09 -10.00
C ALA A 195 -0.90 4.05 -9.32
N TYR A 196 -0.28 3.24 -8.47
CA TYR A 196 -0.92 2.34 -7.53
C TYR A 196 -0.01 2.17 -6.32
N GLY A 197 -0.52 1.58 -5.27
CA GLY A 197 0.32 1.32 -4.11
C GLY A 197 0.01 0.02 -3.42
N GLU A 198 0.86 -0.27 -2.48
CA GLU A 198 0.82 -1.47 -1.65
C GLU A 198 1.08 -1.11 -0.20
N ASN A 199 0.90 -2.06 0.67
CA ASN A 199 1.38 -1.99 2.04
C ASN A 199 2.11 -3.28 2.41
N PHE A 200 3.04 -3.16 3.33
CA PHE A 200 3.75 -4.31 3.89
C PHE A 200 4.19 -4.02 5.32
N LYS A 201 4.78 -5.01 5.98
CA LYS A 201 5.26 -4.86 7.35
C LYS A 201 6.22 -3.68 7.48
N HIS A 202 5.94 -2.76 8.41
CA HIS A 202 6.80 -1.61 8.68
C HIS A 202 8.02 -2.03 9.51
N GLN A 203 9.22 -1.77 8.97
CA GLN A 203 10.52 -1.94 9.63
C GLN A 203 11.31 -0.64 9.50
N PRO A 204 11.13 0.33 10.41
CA PRO A 204 11.77 1.64 10.30
C PRO A 204 13.29 1.53 10.39
N GLY A 205 13.98 2.28 9.52
CA GLY A 205 15.44 2.28 9.41
C GLY A 205 16.03 1.08 8.67
N SER A 206 15.20 0.15 8.19
CA SER A 206 15.68 -1.02 7.44
C SER A 206 15.93 -0.70 5.98
N PRO A 207 17.07 -1.13 5.43
CA PRO A 207 17.30 -1.10 3.99
C PRO A 207 16.30 -1.99 3.25
N ILE A 208 15.77 -1.47 2.16
CA ILE A 208 14.80 -2.16 1.31
C ILE A 208 15.24 -2.09 -0.15
N GLU A 209 15.01 -3.15 -0.91
CA GLU A 209 15.16 -3.18 -2.35
C GLU A 209 13.80 -3.32 -2.99
N PHE A 210 13.58 -2.57 -4.07
CA PHE A 210 12.41 -2.65 -4.93
C PHE A 210 12.88 -3.16 -6.29
N GLU A 211 12.54 -4.40 -6.61
CA GLU A 211 12.74 -4.97 -7.94
C GLU A 211 11.56 -4.61 -8.82
N VAL A 212 11.79 -3.79 -9.85
CA VAL A 212 10.78 -3.30 -10.77
C VAL A 212 10.86 -4.11 -12.06
N THR A 213 9.76 -4.74 -12.44
CA THR A 213 9.61 -5.50 -13.69
C THR A 213 8.54 -4.87 -14.57
N LEU A 214 8.94 -4.35 -15.73
CA LEU A 214 8.02 -3.91 -16.78
C LEU A 214 8.02 -4.91 -17.92
N THR A 215 6.86 -5.47 -18.24
CA THR A 215 6.65 -6.31 -19.43
C THR A 215 5.51 -5.68 -20.24
N PRO A 216 5.83 -5.00 -21.37
CA PRO A 216 4.81 -4.41 -22.21
C PRO A 216 3.80 -5.44 -22.74
N ALA A 217 2.62 -4.99 -23.11
CA ALA A 217 1.64 -5.80 -23.80
C ALA A 217 1.94 -5.90 -25.29
N ASP A 218 1.54 -7.01 -25.90
CA ASP A 218 1.44 -7.12 -27.35
C ASP A 218 0.09 -6.54 -27.88
N ALA A 219 -0.14 -6.64 -29.18
CA ALA A 219 -1.37 -6.14 -29.79
C ALA A 219 -2.64 -6.91 -29.38
N ALA A 220 -2.52 -8.08 -28.79
CA ALA A 220 -3.62 -8.87 -28.27
C ALA A 220 -3.90 -8.57 -26.78
N GLY A 221 -3.02 -7.80 -26.13
CA GLY A 221 -3.10 -7.49 -24.72
C GLY A 221 -2.40 -8.52 -23.83
N ASP A 222 -1.64 -9.44 -24.40
CA ASP A 222 -0.85 -10.44 -23.70
C ASP A 222 0.56 -9.90 -23.37
N LEU A 223 1.22 -10.46 -22.36
CA LEU A 223 2.58 -10.05 -21.97
C LEU A 223 3.60 -10.38 -23.07
N ASN A 224 4.31 -9.36 -23.55
CA ASN A 224 5.42 -9.50 -24.47
C ASN A 224 6.75 -9.69 -23.72
N HIS A 225 7.07 -10.92 -23.36
CA HIS A 225 8.25 -11.27 -22.58
C HIS A 225 9.58 -10.94 -23.27
N ASP A 226 9.60 -10.78 -24.61
CA ASP A 226 10.81 -10.42 -25.34
C ASP A 226 11.22 -8.94 -25.06
N LEU A 227 10.28 -8.12 -24.58
CA LEU A 227 10.50 -6.73 -24.21
C LEU A 227 10.53 -6.48 -22.70
N ARG A 228 10.60 -7.56 -21.89
CA ARG A 228 10.67 -7.46 -20.44
C ARG A 228 11.94 -6.70 -20.01
N GLN A 229 11.77 -5.78 -19.11
CA GLN A 229 12.86 -5.03 -18.45
C GLN A 229 12.79 -5.22 -16.94
N GLU A 230 13.95 -5.31 -16.32
CA GLU A 230 14.09 -5.42 -14.86
C GLU A 230 15.08 -4.36 -14.40
N VAL A 231 14.67 -3.55 -13.45
CA VAL A 231 15.51 -2.54 -12.81
C VAL A 231 15.27 -2.58 -11.30
N ALA A 232 16.18 -2.04 -10.51
CA ALA A 232 16.05 -2.07 -9.05
C ALA A 232 16.37 -0.70 -8.43
N LEU A 233 15.73 -0.43 -7.30
CA LEU A 233 16.00 0.72 -6.44
C LEU A 233 16.27 0.25 -5.03
N SER A 234 17.37 0.70 -4.43
CA SER A 234 17.64 0.53 -3.00
C SER A 234 17.28 1.80 -2.24
N ALA A 235 16.58 1.65 -1.12
CA ALA A 235 16.14 2.75 -0.28
C ALA A 235 16.16 2.36 1.20
N THR A 236 15.64 3.24 2.06
CA THR A 236 15.42 2.96 3.48
C THR A 236 14.01 3.44 3.85
N ILE A 237 13.25 2.59 4.53
CA ILE A 237 11.94 2.94 5.09
C ILE A 237 12.16 3.74 6.37
N ALA A 238 11.47 4.87 6.52
CA ALA A 238 11.53 5.75 7.69
C ALA A 238 10.57 5.30 8.81
#